data_04981090082cc21681d83b12f463a9f4
#
_entry.id   04981090082cc21681d83b12f463a9f4
#
_cell.length_a   1.000
_cell.length_b   1.000
_cell.length_c   1.000
_cell.angle_alpha   90.00
_cell.angle_beta   90.00
_cell.angle_gamma   90.00
#
_symmetry.space_group_name_H-M   'P 1'
#
loop_
_entity.id
_entity.type
_entity.pdbx_description
1 polymer ?
#
loop_
_entity_poly.entity_id
_entity_poly.type
_entity_poly.pdbx_seq_one_letter_code
_entity_poly.pdbx_strand_id
1 'polypeptide(L)'
;MSEDSLPSVDTNADPVVTWTVQEGAMVAAKLDPHAVCHFFREQNIVAEADWFPDTPHLLGVNVLRNQADGLASLDAAGEPLRVGATLPEVVNKLAEEFEADVLIGEYQANKLPADKPMPSRSSDRSQPVRVVEISRMPVSSVPFCAAAEGKTLGCVTLPEGRIALCYETIRADIVEGSLISRIPAVGL
;
A
#
# COMPACT_ATOMS: atom_id res chain seq x y z
N MET A 1 8.97 42.00 -47.56
CA MET A 1 8.15 42.00 -46.31
C MET A 1 7.70 40.55 -46.12
N SER A 2 8.44 39.81 -45.33
CA SER A 2 8.13 38.41 -45.04
C SER A 2 7.31 38.39 -43.73
N GLU A 3 6.06 37.93 -43.79
CA GLU A 3 5.24 37.69 -42.60
C GLU A 3 5.71 36.42 -41.92
N ASP A 4 6.27 36.64 -40.76
CA ASP A 4 6.72 35.58 -39.84
C ASP A 4 5.46 34.96 -39.19
N SER A 5 5.03 33.83 -39.72
CA SER A 5 3.93 33.05 -39.14
C SER A 5 4.41 32.40 -37.84
N LEU A 6 3.95 32.95 -36.72
CA LEU A 6 4.12 32.31 -35.40
C LEU A 6 3.49 30.93 -35.42
N PRO A 7 4.13 29.89 -34.83
CA PRO A 7 3.55 28.59 -34.73
C PRO A 7 2.33 28.65 -33.78
N SER A 8 1.18 28.15 -34.26
CA SER A 8 -0.01 27.96 -33.47
C SER A 8 0.30 27.01 -32.32
N VAL A 9 0.16 27.49 -31.10
CA VAL A 9 0.22 26.68 -29.88
C VAL A 9 -0.96 25.71 -29.94
N ASP A 10 -0.66 24.41 -30.03
CA ASP A 10 -1.64 23.33 -29.89
C ASP A 10 -2.25 23.41 -28.48
N THR A 11 -3.40 24.03 -28.36
CA THR A 11 -4.18 24.18 -27.11
C THR A 11 -4.98 22.92 -26.74
N ASN A 12 -4.61 21.75 -27.27
CA ASN A 12 -5.31 20.50 -27.05
C ASN A 12 -4.49 19.51 -26.20
N ALA A 13 -3.70 20.02 -25.25
CA ALA A 13 -3.12 19.15 -24.22
C ALA A 13 -4.26 18.79 -23.25
N ASP A 14 -4.56 17.49 -23.14
CA ASP A 14 -5.47 16.97 -22.10
C ASP A 14 -5.06 17.55 -20.73
N PRO A 15 -6.01 17.97 -19.92
CA PRO A 15 -5.68 18.55 -18.62
C PRO A 15 -4.87 17.54 -17.78
N VAL A 16 -3.70 17.97 -17.34
CA VAL A 16 -2.83 17.14 -16.47
C VAL A 16 -3.60 16.87 -15.17
N VAL A 17 -3.99 15.62 -14.97
CA VAL A 17 -4.65 15.18 -13.73
C VAL A 17 -3.59 15.08 -12.63
N THR A 18 -3.76 15.84 -11.56
CA THR A 18 -2.90 15.75 -10.38
C THR A 18 -3.46 14.73 -9.41
N TRP A 19 -2.61 13.80 -8.99
CA TRP A 19 -2.94 12.74 -8.04
C TRP A 19 -2.31 13.01 -6.68
N THR A 20 -3.06 12.79 -5.61
CA THR A 20 -2.59 12.85 -4.23
C THR A 20 -2.87 11.53 -3.53
N VAL A 21 -1.95 11.09 -2.66
CA VAL A 21 -2.18 9.94 -1.80
C VAL A 21 -3.18 10.36 -0.73
N GLN A 22 -4.24 9.57 -0.61
CA GLN A 22 -5.21 9.71 0.47
C GLN A 22 -5.10 8.50 1.38
N GLU A 23 -4.75 8.75 2.63
CA GLU A 23 -4.64 7.75 3.69
C GLU A 23 -6.00 7.47 4.31
N GLY A 24 -6.20 6.22 4.73
CA GLY A 24 -7.39 5.77 5.40
C GLY A 24 -7.17 4.52 6.25
N ALA A 25 -8.23 4.10 6.92
CA ALA A 25 -8.24 2.91 7.74
C ALA A 25 -9.56 2.15 7.61
N MET A 26 -9.48 0.85 7.78
CA MET A 26 -10.62 -0.05 7.86
C MET A 26 -10.59 -0.80 9.19
N VAL A 27 -11.74 -0.90 9.84
CA VAL A 27 -11.92 -1.66 11.09
C VAL A 27 -13.03 -2.69 10.90
N ALA A 28 -12.74 -3.96 11.16
CA ALA A 28 -13.73 -5.03 11.16
C ALA A 28 -13.29 -6.17 12.07
N ALA A 29 -14.21 -7.06 12.42
CA ALA A 29 -13.92 -8.22 13.27
C ALA A 29 -12.85 -9.14 12.66
N LYS A 30 -12.82 -9.22 11.33
CA LYS A 30 -11.81 -9.99 10.58
C LYS A 30 -11.51 -9.27 9.27
N LEU A 31 -10.26 -8.89 9.07
CA LEU A 31 -9.75 -8.32 7.84
C LEU A 31 -8.64 -9.21 7.28
N ASP A 32 -8.54 -9.24 5.96
CA ASP A 32 -7.45 -9.87 5.22
C ASP A 32 -6.95 -8.85 4.18
N PRO A 33 -5.70 -8.37 4.29
CA PRO A 33 -5.14 -7.42 3.33
C PRO A 33 -5.18 -7.94 1.91
N HIS A 34 -4.99 -9.25 1.71
CA HIS A 34 -5.05 -9.85 0.38
C HIS A 34 -6.44 -9.75 -0.23
N ALA A 35 -7.50 -9.96 0.57
CA ALA A 35 -8.88 -9.81 0.11
C ALA A 35 -9.19 -8.34 -0.23
N VAL A 36 -8.72 -7.40 0.59
CA VAL A 36 -8.89 -5.96 0.33
C VAL A 36 -8.11 -5.52 -0.93
N CYS A 37 -6.86 -5.97 -1.10
CA CYS A 37 -6.10 -5.72 -2.32
C CYS A 37 -6.76 -6.36 -3.56
N HIS A 38 -7.37 -7.54 -3.40
CA HIS A 38 -8.11 -8.20 -4.49
C HIS A 38 -9.33 -7.37 -4.90
N PHE A 39 -10.10 -6.87 -3.93
CA PHE A 39 -11.23 -5.96 -4.18
C PHE A 39 -10.80 -4.75 -5.02
N PHE A 40 -9.73 -4.06 -4.63
CA PHE A 40 -9.22 -2.91 -5.39
C PHE A 40 -8.79 -3.29 -6.81
N ARG A 41 -8.14 -4.44 -6.96
CA ARG A 41 -7.70 -4.95 -8.27
C ARG A 41 -8.88 -5.26 -9.18
N GLU A 42 -9.96 -5.86 -8.68
CA GLU A 42 -11.17 -6.14 -9.46
C GLU A 42 -11.87 -4.85 -9.92
N GLN A 43 -11.76 -3.78 -9.13
CA GLN A 43 -12.26 -2.46 -9.50
C GLN A 43 -11.27 -1.65 -10.36
N ASN A 44 -10.10 -2.22 -10.71
CA ASN A 44 -8.98 -1.56 -11.38
C ASN A 44 -8.46 -0.31 -10.64
N ILE A 45 -8.63 -0.22 -9.33
CA ILE A 45 -8.22 0.94 -8.52
C ILE A 45 -6.77 0.75 -8.06
N VAL A 46 -5.98 1.81 -8.17
CA VAL A 46 -4.61 1.85 -7.63
C VAL A 46 -4.68 2.13 -6.13
N ALA A 47 -4.40 1.09 -5.35
CA ALA A 47 -4.46 1.16 -3.90
C ALA A 47 -3.40 0.26 -3.26
N GLU A 48 -3.09 0.56 -2.01
CA GLU A 48 -2.28 -0.24 -1.11
C GLU A 48 -3.07 -0.52 0.17
N ALA A 49 -2.95 -1.73 0.69
CA ALA A 49 -3.54 -2.10 1.98
C ALA A 49 -2.50 -2.85 2.82
N ASP A 50 -2.31 -2.41 4.04
CA ASP A 50 -1.32 -2.98 4.95
C ASP A 50 -1.84 -3.05 6.39
N TRP A 51 -1.24 -3.97 7.16
CA TRP A 51 -1.57 -4.14 8.57
C TRP A 51 -0.98 -3.04 9.44
N PHE A 52 -1.79 -2.56 10.38
CA PHE A 52 -1.20 -1.98 11.56
C PHE A 52 -0.68 -3.10 12.47
N PRO A 53 0.60 -3.04 12.89
CA PRO A 53 1.18 -4.05 13.76
C PRO A 53 0.31 -4.29 15.01
N ASP A 54 0.16 -5.56 15.38
CA ASP A 54 -0.61 -5.99 16.56
C ASP A 54 -2.12 -5.67 16.57
N THR A 55 -2.68 -5.29 15.43
CA THR A 55 -4.11 -4.95 15.32
C THR A 55 -4.79 -5.71 14.18
N PRO A 56 -5.11 -6.99 14.36
CA PRO A 56 -5.67 -7.84 13.29
C PRO A 56 -7.06 -7.38 12.80
N HIS A 57 -7.67 -6.43 13.48
CA HIS A 57 -8.94 -5.81 13.15
C HIS A 57 -8.81 -4.42 12.50
N LEU A 58 -7.59 -3.93 12.32
CA LEU A 58 -7.30 -2.62 11.76
C LEU A 58 -6.35 -2.74 10.57
N LEU A 59 -6.76 -2.21 9.43
CA LEU A 59 -6.01 -2.19 8.19
C LEU A 59 -5.84 -0.75 7.72
N GLY A 60 -4.62 -0.34 7.37
CA GLY A 60 -4.35 0.89 6.66
C GLY A 60 -4.65 0.73 5.17
N VAL A 61 -5.22 1.75 4.56
CA VAL A 61 -5.52 1.79 3.13
C VAL A 61 -5.05 3.11 2.56
N ASN A 62 -4.27 3.05 1.48
CA ASN A 62 -3.82 4.22 0.74
C ASN A 62 -4.37 4.15 -0.68
N VAL A 63 -4.97 5.23 -1.16
CA VAL A 63 -5.48 5.35 -2.52
C VAL A 63 -4.95 6.63 -3.18
N LEU A 64 -4.90 6.65 -4.50
CA LEU A 64 -4.61 7.88 -5.25
C LEU A 64 -5.92 8.53 -5.67
N ARG A 65 -6.16 9.78 -5.26
CA ARG A 65 -7.33 10.57 -5.67
C ARG A 65 -6.94 11.86 -6.38
N ASN A 66 -7.82 12.35 -7.23
CA ASN A 66 -7.73 13.68 -7.83
C ASN A 66 -8.55 14.71 -7.03
N GLN A 67 -8.54 15.98 -7.48
CA GLN A 67 -9.28 17.08 -6.82
C GLN A 67 -10.80 16.92 -6.87
N ALA A 68 -11.33 16.08 -7.76
CA ALA A 68 -12.78 15.83 -7.91
C ALA A 68 -13.19 14.48 -7.28
N ASP A 69 -12.41 13.95 -6.31
CA ASP A 69 -12.62 12.68 -5.61
C ASP A 69 -12.61 11.43 -6.49
N GLY A 70 -12.21 11.54 -7.75
CA GLY A 70 -12.01 10.39 -8.61
C GLY A 70 -10.75 9.64 -8.24
N LEU A 71 -10.84 8.31 -8.12
CA LEU A 71 -9.70 7.44 -7.82
C LEU A 71 -8.91 7.12 -9.07
N ALA A 72 -7.59 6.95 -8.90
CA ALA A 72 -6.72 6.49 -9.96
C ALA A 72 -7.04 5.05 -10.34
N SER A 73 -7.24 4.83 -11.63
CA SER A 73 -7.55 3.53 -12.21
C SER A 73 -6.55 3.17 -13.30
N LEU A 74 -6.25 1.87 -13.41
CA LEU A 74 -5.47 1.29 -14.52
C LEU A 74 -6.43 0.59 -15.47
N ASP A 75 -6.21 0.74 -16.77
CA ASP A 75 -6.89 -0.12 -17.72
C ASP A 75 -6.21 -1.51 -17.82
N ALA A 76 -6.85 -2.43 -18.57
CA ALA A 76 -6.35 -3.79 -18.73
C ALA A 76 -4.96 -3.87 -19.42
N ALA A 77 -4.53 -2.82 -20.09
CA ALA A 77 -3.22 -2.72 -20.75
C ALA A 77 -2.14 -2.11 -19.83
N GLY A 78 -2.52 -1.65 -18.62
CA GLY A 78 -1.59 -0.96 -17.71
C GLY A 78 -1.19 0.44 -18.18
N GLU A 79 -1.97 1.02 -19.07
CA GLU A 79 -1.80 2.37 -19.62
C GLU A 79 -1.99 3.46 -18.55
N PRO A 80 -1.67 4.73 -18.84
CA PRO A 80 -1.59 5.78 -17.85
C PRO A 80 -2.84 5.91 -16.99
N LEU A 81 -2.64 6.34 -15.75
CA LEU A 81 -3.68 6.49 -14.74
C LEU A 81 -4.88 7.27 -15.28
N ARG A 82 -6.06 6.66 -15.19
CA ARG A 82 -7.33 7.28 -15.56
C ARG A 82 -8.15 7.56 -14.30
N VAL A 83 -9.13 8.44 -14.43
CA VAL A 83 -10.10 8.69 -13.36
C VAL A 83 -11.15 7.56 -13.39
N GLY A 84 -11.20 6.79 -12.32
CA GLY A 84 -12.16 5.70 -12.12
C GLY A 84 -13.34 6.08 -11.23
N ALA A 85 -13.76 5.15 -10.36
CA ALA A 85 -14.83 5.36 -9.38
C ALA A 85 -14.51 6.50 -8.41
N THR A 86 -15.52 7.09 -7.81
CA THR A 86 -15.34 8.15 -6.81
C THR A 86 -15.00 7.55 -5.43
N LEU A 87 -14.24 8.30 -4.63
CA LEU A 87 -13.85 7.87 -3.29
C LEU A 87 -15.06 7.53 -2.39
N PRO A 88 -16.15 8.34 -2.32
CA PRO A 88 -17.32 7.98 -1.53
C PRO A 88 -17.98 6.66 -1.95
N GLU A 89 -18.06 6.39 -3.26
CA GLU A 89 -18.62 5.12 -3.76
C GLU A 89 -17.78 3.92 -3.33
N VAL A 90 -16.45 4.04 -3.39
CA VAL A 90 -15.52 2.97 -3.00
C VAL A 90 -15.54 2.76 -1.50
N VAL A 91 -15.58 3.81 -0.69
CA VAL A 91 -15.70 3.73 0.78
C VAL A 91 -16.97 2.97 1.18
N ASN A 92 -18.10 3.27 0.55
CA ASN A 92 -19.35 2.55 0.81
C ASN A 92 -19.28 1.06 0.42
N LYS A 93 -18.74 0.75 -0.78
CA LYS A 93 -18.56 -0.64 -1.24
C LYS A 93 -17.63 -1.44 -0.34
N LEU A 94 -16.50 -0.85 0.10
CA LEU A 94 -15.58 -1.48 1.04
C LEU A 94 -16.28 -1.80 2.37
N ALA A 95 -17.03 -0.84 2.91
CA ALA A 95 -17.75 -1.03 4.16
C ALA A 95 -18.79 -2.16 4.06
N GLU A 96 -19.51 -2.25 2.94
CA GLU A 96 -20.51 -3.30 2.67
C GLU A 96 -19.86 -4.68 2.47
N GLU A 97 -18.84 -4.77 1.62
CA GLU A 97 -18.17 -6.04 1.28
C GLU A 97 -17.49 -6.69 2.49
N PHE A 98 -16.86 -5.88 3.34
CA PHE A 98 -16.08 -6.37 4.48
C PHE A 98 -16.80 -6.26 5.83
N GLU A 99 -18.08 -5.86 5.86
CA GLU A 99 -18.82 -5.58 7.10
C GLU A 99 -17.96 -4.68 8.04
N ALA A 100 -17.41 -3.58 7.51
CA ALA A 100 -16.38 -2.78 8.15
C ALA A 100 -16.85 -1.34 8.46
N ASP A 101 -16.14 -0.70 9.39
CA ASP A 101 -16.08 0.76 9.48
C ASP A 101 -14.86 1.22 8.66
N VAL A 102 -15.10 2.02 7.63
CA VAL A 102 -14.09 2.49 6.67
C VAL A 102 -14.04 4.00 6.72
N LEU A 103 -12.86 4.54 6.95
CA LEU A 103 -12.57 5.97 6.87
C LEU A 103 -11.40 6.19 5.93
N ILE A 104 -11.61 6.92 4.83
CA ILE A 104 -10.54 7.33 3.91
C ILE A 104 -10.68 8.84 3.66
N GLY A 105 -9.69 9.59 4.11
CA GLY A 105 -9.79 11.05 4.12
C GLY A 105 -10.95 11.54 4.96
N GLU A 106 -11.84 12.32 4.36
CA GLU A 106 -13.06 12.85 4.97
C GLU A 106 -14.29 11.95 4.83
N TYR A 107 -14.22 10.86 4.07
CA TYR A 107 -15.34 9.97 3.81
C TYR A 107 -15.35 8.77 4.74
N GLN A 108 -16.48 8.55 5.39
CA GLN A 108 -16.71 7.43 6.29
C GLN A 108 -17.98 6.66 5.93
N ALA A 109 -17.87 5.33 6.01
CA ALA A 109 -19.03 4.44 5.95
C ALA A 109 -18.87 3.35 7.02
N ASN A 110 -19.91 3.14 7.83
CA ASN A 110 -19.92 2.15 8.89
C ASN A 110 -20.98 1.09 8.62
N LYS A 111 -20.55 -0.16 8.42
CA LYS A 111 -21.38 -1.36 8.23
C LYS A 111 -21.00 -2.46 9.21
N LEU A 112 -20.34 -2.11 10.33
CA LEU A 112 -20.02 -3.06 11.38
C LEU A 112 -21.31 -3.68 11.94
N PRO A 113 -21.42 -5.03 11.99
CA PRO A 113 -22.52 -5.69 12.65
C PRO A 113 -22.52 -5.36 14.15
N ALA A 114 -23.65 -4.92 14.68
CA ALA A 114 -23.77 -4.53 16.08
C ALA A 114 -23.59 -5.70 17.08
N ASP A 115 -23.74 -6.92 16.60
CA ASP A 115 -23.70 -8.16 17.39
C ASP A 115 -22.35 -8.89 17.32
N LYS A 116 -21.44 -8.46 16.45
CA LYS A 116 -20.09 -9.06 16.36
C LYS A 116 -19.10 -8.28 17.24
N PRO A 117 -18.62 -8.90 18.34
CA PRO A 117 -17.58 -8.24 19.14
C PRO A 117 -16.30 -8.07 18.32
N MET A 118 -15.71 -6.89 18.40
CA MET A 118 -14.38 -6.64 17.85
C MET A 118 -13.37 -7.57 18.53
N PRO A 119 -12.43 -8.18 17.78
CA PRO A 119 -11.39 -9.00 18.38
C PRO A 119 -10.63 -8.19 19.43
N SER A 120 -10.53 -8.73 20.64
CA SER A 120 -9.68 -8.15 21.66
C SER A 120 -8.22 -8.12 21.15
N ARG A 121 -7.44 -7.14 21.58
CA ARG A 121 -6.01 -6.97 21.28
C ARG A 121 -5.12 -8.12 21.76
N SER A 122 -5.51 -9.37 21.64
CA SER A 122 -4.57 -10.47 21.85
C SER A 122 -3.80 -10.72 20.55
N SER A 123 -2.89 -9.82 20.22
CA SER A 123 -1.85 -10.18 19.30
C SER A 123 -0.98 -11.23 19.98
N ASP A 124 -0.99 -12.43 19.47
CA ASP A 124 0.05 -13.37 19.85
C ASP A 124 1.37 -12.85 19.23
N ARG A 125 2.04 -11.99 20.00
CA ARG A 125 3.32 -11.38 19.60
C ARG A 125 4.40 -12.41 19.34
N SER A 126 4.23 -13.64 19.82
CA SER A 126 5.15 -14.74 19.62
C SER A 126 4.93 -15.49 18.29
N GLN A 127 3.86 -15.16 17.55
CA GLN A 127 3.55 -15.85 16.31
C GLN A 127 4.64 -15.62 15.26
N PRO A 128 5.25 -16.70 14.71
CA PRO A 128 6.23 -16.58 13.64
C PRO A 128 5.55 -16.04 12.35
N VAL A 129 6.21 -15.12 11.72
CA VAL A 129 5.77 -14.51 10.46
C VAL A 129 6.91 -14.49 9.46
N ARG A 130 6.58 -14.53 8.17
CA ARG A 130 7.53 -14.34 7.08
C ARG A 130 7.50 -12.91 6.62
N VAL A 131 8.68 -12.32 6.52
CA VAL A 131 8.87 -10.95 6.05
C VAL A 131 9.60 -10.99 4.73
N VAL A 132 9.14 -10.17 3.77
CA VAL A 132 9.88 -9.86 2.55
C VAL A 132 10.17 -8.37 2.57
N GLU A 133 11.44 -8.03 2.59
CA GLU A 133 11.92 -6.66 2.64
C GLU A 133 12.68 -6.33 1.36
N ILE A 134 12.38 -5.18 0.73
CA ILE A 134 13.11 -4.70 -0.44
C ILE A 134 14.11 -3.64 0.01
N SER A 135 15.38 -3.92 -0.24
CA SER A 135 16.48 -3.07 0.19
C SER A 135 17.41 -2.70 -0.97
N ARG A 136 18.15 -1.60 -0.82
CA ARG A 136 19.26 -1.21 -1.69
C ARG A 136 20.63 -1.55 -1.11
N MET A 137 20.66 -2.32 -0.01
CA MET A 137 21.95 -2.72 0.55
C MET A 137 22.72 -3.62 -0.44
N PRO A 138 24.05 -3.58 -0.43
CA PRO A 138 24.88 -4.50 -1.21
C PRO A 138 24.63 -5.95 -0.79
N VAL A 139 24.57 -6.87 -1.76
CA VAL A 139 24.40 -8.33 -1.49
C VAL A 139 25.48 -8.85 -0.54
N SER A 140 26.70 -8.31 -0.60
CA SER A 140 27.82 -8.65 0.29
C SER A 140 27.55 -8.35 1.76
N SER A 141 26.60 -7.47 2.09
CA SER A 141 26.22 -7.15 3.45
C SER A 141 25.21 -8.13 4.06
N VAL A 142 24.54 -8.94 3.24
CA VAL A 142 23.51 -9.88 3.70
C VAL A 142 24.01 -10.89 4.72
N PRO A 143 25.18 -11.53 4.55
CA PRO A 143 25.71 -12.46 5.57
C PRO A 143 25.99 -11.77 6.90
N PHE A 144 26.46 -10.53 6.87
CA PHE A 144 26.67 -9.74 8.11
C PHE A 144 25.37 -9.47 8.83
N CYS A 145 24.32 -9.05 8.11
CA CYS A 145 22.99 -8.82 8.69
C CYS A 145 22.41 -10.12 9.27
N ALA A 146 22.53 -11.23 8.55
CA ALA A 146 22.09 -12.54 9.02
C ALA A 146 22.76 -12.93 10.35
N ALA A 147 24.07 -12.73 10.43
CA ALA A 147 24.84 -13.03 11.64
C ALA A 147 24.50 -12.09 12.81
N ALA A 148 24.34 -10.78 12.52
CA ALA A 148 24.03 -9.78 13.54
C ALA A 148 22.64 -9.99 14.17
N GLU A 149 21.67 -10.42 13.36
CA GLU A 149 20.29 -10.68 13.83
C GLU A 149 20.07 -12.13 14.26
N GLY A 150 21.05 -13.00 14.06
CA GLY A 150 20.90 -14.44 14.36
C GLY A 150 19.82 -15.13 13.52
N LYS A 151 19.57 -14.64 12.30
CA LYS A 151 18.48 -15.10 11.42
C LYS A 151 19.03 -15.70 10.13
N THR A 152 18.27 -16.64 9.57
CA THR A 152 18.51 -17.12 8.20
C THR A 152 17.83 -16.18 7.22
N LEU A 153 18.59 -15.56 6.31
CA LEU A 153 18.07 -14.66 5.29
C LEU A 153 18.12 -15.32 3.91
N GLY A 154 16.97 -15.41 3.24
CA GLY A 154 16.91 -15.64 1.79
C GLY A 154 17.15 -14.31 1.07
N CYS A 155 17.93 -14.32 -0.02
CA CYS A 155 18.23 -13.12 -0.80
C CYS A 155 18.02 -13.37 -2.29
N VAL A 156 17.31 -12.46 -2.95
CA VAL A 156 17.13 -12.45 -4.40
C VAL A 156 17.51 -11.06 -4.94
N THR A 157 18.34 -11.04 -5.97
CA THR A 157 18.69 -9.79 -6.66
C THR A 157 17.53 -9.32 -7.55
N LEU A 158 17.17 -8.06 -7.41
CA LEU A 158 16.16 -7.38 -8.20
C LEU A 158 16.80 -6.39 -9.17
N PRO A 159 16.04 -5.92 -10.19
CA PRO A 159 16.49 -4.82 -11.05
C PRO A 159 16.89 -3.56 -10.26
N GLU A 160 17.65 -2.66 -10.89
CA GLU A 160 18.08 -1.37 -10.35
C GLU A 160 18.93 -1.47 -9.06
N GLY A 161 19.69 -2.54 -8.90
CA GLY A 161 20.58 -2.72 -7.74
C GLY A 161 19.84 -2.95 -6.41
N ARG A 162 18.57 -3.35 -6.48
CA ARG A 162 17.79 -3.73 -5.29
C ARG A 162 17.94 -5.22 -4.99
N ILE A 163 17.66 -5.59 -3.76
CA ILE A 163 17.53 -6.99 -3.33
C ILE A 163 16.21 -7.18 -2.58
N ALA A 164 15.63 -8.37 -2.71
CA ALA A 164 14.57 -8.83 -1.82
C ALA A 164 15.17 -9.78 -0.80
N LEU A 165 14.92 -9.51 0.48
CA LEU A 165 15.29 -10.34 1.61
C LEU A 165 14.06 -11.04 2.15
N CYS A 166 14.14 -12.34 2.39
CA CYS A 166 13.06 -13.12 3.00
C CYS A 166 13.57 -13.80 4.26
N TYR A 167 12.85 -13.64 5.36
CA TYR A 167 13.22 -14.25 6.64
C TYR A 167 11.99 -14.50 7.52
N GLU A 168 12.16 -15.38 8.49
CA GLU A 168 11.17 -15.59 9.54
C GLU A 168 11.55 -14.80 10.79
N THR A 169 10.57 -14.20 11.42
CA THR A 169 10.74 -13.46 12.66
C THR A 169 9.45 -13.59 13.50
N ILE A 170 9.51 -13.18 14.75
CA ILE A 170 8.29 -13.01 15.53
C ILE A 170 7.66 -11.65 15.23
N ARG A 171 6.34 -11.57 15.32
CA ARG A 171 5.59 -10.37 14.96
C ARG A 171 6.01 -9.12 15.78
N ALA A 172 6.42 -9.30 17.02
CA ALA A 172 6.92 -8.20 17.86
C ALA A 172 8.16 -7.51 17.28
N ASP A 173 9.07 -8.28 16.67
CA ASP A 173 10.33 -7.76 16.15
C ASP A 173 10.13 -6.86 14.91
N ILE A 174 9.03 -7.03 14.18
CA ILE A 174 8.69 -6.17 13.03
C ILE A 174 8.38 -4.75 13.52
N VAL A 175 7.67 -4.64 14.65
CA VAL A 175 7.27 -3.34 15.22
C VAL A 175 8.48 -2.54 15.71
N GLU A 176 9.49 -3.24 16.24
CA GLU A 176 10.71 -2.60 16.76
C GLU A 176 11.69 -2.20 15.65
N GLY A 177 11.45 -2.66 14.43
CA GLY A 177 12.28 -2.45 13.25
C GLY A 177 13.53 -3.32 13.27
N SER A 178 13.75 -4.05 12.17
CA SER A 178 14.94 -4.88 12.02
C SER A 178 16.21 -4.03 11.77
N LEU A 179 17.38 -4.59 12.07
CA LEU A 179 18.66 -3.95 11.73
C LEU A 179 18.77 -3.71 10.21
N ILE A 180 18.15 -4.58 9.42
CA ILE A 180 18.13 -4.51 7.94
C ILE A 180 17.49 -3.20 7.46
N SER A 181 16.36 -2.80 8.06
CA SER A 181 15.66 -1.56 7.72
C SER A 181 16.38 -0.30 8.18
N ARG A 182 17.34 -0.44 9.11
CA ARG A 182 18.11 0.68 9.69
C ARG A 182 19.43 0.96 8.97
N ILE A 183 19.87 0.07 8.07
CA ILE A 183 21.10 0.30 7.31
C ILE A 183 20.77 1.28 6.17
N PRO A 184 21.26 2.54 6.24
CA PRO A 184 21.03 3.48 5.15
C PRO A 184 21.64 2.92 3.87
N ALA A 185 20.95 3.11 2.74
CA ALA A 185 21.54 2.87 1.45
C ALA A 185 22.76 3.79 1.31
N VAL A 186 23.96 3.23 1.47
CA VAL A 186 25.18 3.98 1.20
C VAL A 186 25.20 4.21 -0.31
N GLY A 187 24.90 5.45 -0.70
CA GLY A 187 25.04 5.89 -2.09
C GLY A 187 26.51 5.77 -2.46
N LEU A 188 26.78 5.00 -3.51
CA LEU A 188 28.00 5.04 -4.29
C LEU A 188 27.85 6.10 -5.36
#